data_ed4ead778311d3d0eb41691a20bddd8d
#
_entry.id   ed4ead778311d3d0eb41691a20bddd8d
#
_cell.length_a   1.000
_cell.length_b   1.000
_cell.length_c   1.000
_cell.angle_alpha   90.00
_cell.angle_beta   90.00
_cell.angle_gamma   90.00
#
_symmetry.space_group_name_H-M   'P 1'
#
loop_
_entity.id
_entity.type
_entity.pdbx_description
1 polymer ?
#
loop_
_entity_poly.entity_id
_entity_poly.type
_entity_poly.pdbx_seq_one_letter_code
_entity_poly.pdbx_strand_id
1 'polypeptide(L)'
;LQTRKTGRVVAAAAASVLCCMGAVFPATIGVTAASADEPVELVVNGGFEDDLNGWKSGTVWNSSASSIAVTADDVHGGSGALSVTDRTSSDAGAIQSLDGKVEKGQTYTGSMWVKATEDGEFNITVCSGNGSGCDQIATGTAKAGEWTQISGTGTLGGSGDFTSPSLVIENKYGTSNADFIVDDLSLIH
;
A
#
# COMPACT_ATOMS: atom_id res chain seq x y z
N LEU A 1 48.29 15.23 -10.06
CA LEU A 1 47.55 16.23 -10.82
C LEU A 1 46.08 16.21 -10.36
N GLN A 2 45.76 17.24 -9.56
CA GLN A 2 44.41 17.40 -8.93
C GLN A 2 43.57 18.28 -9.84
N THR A 3 42.36 17.86 -10.15
CA THR A 3 41.34 18.73 -10.74
C THR A 3 40.09 18.79 -9.82
N ARG A 4 39.93 19.96 -9.21
CA ARG A 4 38.76 20.38 -8.46
C ARG A 4 37.62 20.67 -9.44
N LYS A 5 36.41 20.12 -9.21
CA LYS A 5 35.17 20.60 -9.81
C LYS A 5 34.46 21.55 -8.85
N THR A 6 34.40 22.81 -9.29
CA THR A 6 33.67 23.90 -8.62
C THR A 6 32.18 23.83 -8.95
N GLY A 7 31.33 23.77 -7.92
CA GLY A 7 29.88 23.92 -8.04
C GLY A 7 29.52 25.40 -8.28
N ARG A 8 28.64 25.64 -9.24
CA ARG A 8 28.06 26.96 -9.50
C ARG A 8 26.81 27.16 -8.64
N VAL A 9 26.91 28.14 -7.75
CA VAL A 9 25.75 28.72 -7.05
C VAL A 9 25.19 29.81 -7.96
N VAL A 10 23.91 29.74 -8.31
CA VAL A 10 23.20 30.78 -9.03
C VAL A 10 22.50 31.65 -7.98
N ALA A 11 23.00 32.86 -7.78
CA ALA A 11 22.36 33.88 -6.97
C ALA A 11 21.43 34.71 -7.87
N ALA A 12 20.14 34.77 -7.53
CA ALA A 12 19.18 35.65 -8.15
C ALA A 12 19.26 37.03 -7.48
N ALA A 13 19.60 38.04 -8.24
CA ALA A 13 19.63 39.44 -7.80
C ALA A 13 18.23 40.05 -7.85
N ALA A 14 17.76 40.57 -6.73
CA ALA A 14 16.53 41.36 -6.65
C ALA A 14 16.91 42.84 -6.97
N ALA A 15 16.29 43.41 -7.98
CA ALA A 15 16.34 44.82 -8.28
C ALA A 15 15.23 45.58 -7.50
N SER A 16 15.64 46.50 -6.63
CA SER A 16 14.76 47.40 -5.92
C SER A 16 14.49 48.63 -6.79
N VAL A 17 13.20 48.87 -7.13
CA VAL A 17 12.76 50.17 -7.65
C VAL A 17 11.88 50.82 -6.58
N LEU A 18 12.38 51.92 -6.02
CA LEU A 18 11.66 52.76 -5.08
C LEU A 18 10.85 53.79 -5.88
N CYS A 19 9.53 53.77 -5.84
CA CYS A 19 8.67 54.83 -6.29
C CYS A 19 7.58 55.08 -5.26
N CYS A 20 7.64 56.24 -4.60
CA CYS A 20 6.64 56.71 -3.66
C CYS A 20 5.42 57.24 -4.41
N MET A 21 4.24 56.68 -4.15
CA MET A 21 2.94 57.42 -4.17
C MET A 21 1.87 56.55 -3.52
N GLY A 22 1.11 57.17 -2.63
CA GLY A 22 0.13 56.53 -1.76
C GLY A 22 -0.93 55.73 -2.51
N ALA A 23 -1.08 54.51 -2.08
CA ALA A 23 -2.16 53.64 -2.47
C ALA A 23 -2.66 52.88 -1.25
N VAL A 24 -3.96 52.92 -1.08
CA VAL A 24 -4.80 52.15 -0.17
C VAL A 24 -4.40 50.69 -0.30
N PHE A 25 -3.90 50.08 0.77
CA PHE A 25 -3.60 48.66 0.80
C PHE A 25 -4.90 47.85 0.86
N PRO A 26 -5.28 47.06 -0.17
CA PRO A 26 -6.24 46.02 0.04
C PRO A 26 -5.58 44.98 0.96
N ALA A 27 -6.20 44.64 2.07
CA ALA A 27 -5.81 43.55 2.91
C ALA A 27 -5.85 42.26 2.05
N THR A 28 -4.70 41.77 1.61
CA THR A 28 -4.59 40.43 1.06
C THR A 28 -4.85 39.47 2.19
N ILE A 29 -6.06 38.88 2.19
CA ILE A 29 -6.32 37.68 3.00
C ILE A 29 -5.40 36.62 2.46
N GLY A 30 -4.31 36.34 3.18
CA GLY A 30 -3.44 35.24 2.90
C GLY A 30 -4.26 33.96 3.05
N VAL A 31 -4.70 33.39 1.92
CA VAL A 31 -5.18 32.03 1.89
C VAL A 31 -3.92 31.17 2.06
N THR A 32 -3.67 30.72 3.28
CA THR A 32 -2.73 29.64 3.50
C THR A 32 -3.32 28.42 2.81
N ALA A 33 -2.73 28.02 1.68
CA ALA A 33 -3.03 26.72 1.12
C ALA A 33 -2.72 25.69 2.22
N ALA A 34 -3.72 24.92 2.63
CA ALA A 34 -3.47 23.75 3.47
C ALA A 34 -2.48 22.89 2.68
N SER A 35 -1.33 22.62 3.27
CA SER A 35 -0.42 21.60 2.76
C SER A 35 -1.21 20.30 2.82
N ALA A 36 -1.46 19.68 1.69
CA ALA A 36 -1.91 18.30 1.70
C ALA A 36 -0.76 17.49 2.34
N ASP A 37 -1.06 16.75 3.39
CA ASP A 37 -0.08 15.84 3.97
C ASP A 37 0.35 14.86 2.87
N GLU A 38 1.66 14.65 2.76
CA GLU A 38 2.20 13.65 1.84
C GLU A 38 1.65 12.27 2.24
N PRO A 39 1.26 11.44 1.26
CA PRO A 39 0.76 10.10 1.55
C PRO A 39 1.76 9.29 2.37
N VAL A 40 1.31 8.67 3.44
CA VAL A 40 2.14 7.84 4.31
C VAL A 40 1.96 6.37 3.93
N GLU A 41 3.07 5.71 3.52
CA GLU A 41 3.07 4.27 3.26
C GLU A 41 3.02 3.48 4.58
N LEU A 42 2.08 2.55 4.70
CA LEU A 42 1.84 1.76 5.90
C LEU A 42 2.37 0.33 5.78
N VAL A 43 2.55 -0.16 4.56
CA VAL A 43 3.10 -1.50 4.29
C VAL A 43 4.61 -1.49 4.50
N VAL A 44 5.10 -2.52 5.15
CA VAL A 44 6.53 -2.79 5.27
C VAL A 44 6.90 -3.83 4.22
N ASN A 45 7.96 -3.58 3.45
CA ASN A 45 8.48 -4.52 2.47
C ASN A 45 7.41 -5.00 1.46
N GLY A 46 6.66 -4.07 0.86
CA GLY A 46 5.61 -4.38 -0.11
C GLY A 46 6.14 -4.84 -1.47
N GLY A 47 7.41 -4.57 -1.79
CA GLY A 47 8.14 -5.10 -2.95
C GLY A 47 8.94 -6.37 -2.65
N PHE A 48 8.86 -6.93 -1.43
CA PHE A 48 9.46 -8.20 -1.02
C PHE A 48 10.98 -8.32 -1.25
N GLU A 49 11.69 -7.20 -1.22
CA GLU A 49 13.14 -7.11 -1.41
C GLU A 49 13.94 -7.46 -0.14
N ASP A 50 13.29 -7.50 1.01
CA ASP A 50 13.85 -7.86 2.33
C ASP A 50 13.20 -9.15 2.87
N ASP A 51 13.28 -10.22 2.07
CA ASP A 51 12.68 -11.53 2.37
C ASP A 51 11.22 -11.42 2.85
N LEU A 52 10.83 -12.15 3.88
CA LEU A 52 9.48 -12.13 4.46
C LEU A 52 9.31 -11.10 5.59
N ASN A 53 10.17 -10.09 5.66
CA ASN A 53 10.12 -9.09 6.72
C ASN A 53 8.73 -8.44 6.84
N GLY A 54 8.09 -8.61 7.99
CA GLY A 54 6.75 -8.11 8.28
C GLY A 54 5.60 -9.01 7.83
N TRP A 55 5.84 -10.04 7.03
CA TRP A 55 4.81 -10.90 6.44
C TRP A 55 4.67 -12.27 7.12
N LYS A 56 3.45 -12.77 7.16
CA LYS A 56 3.08 -14.10 7.66
C LYS A 56 2.08 -14.75 6.73
N SER A 57 2.07 -16.10 6.71
CA SER A 57 1.09 -16.90 5.97
C SER A 57 -0.25 -17.02 6.70
N GLY A 58 -1.31 -17.36 5.97
CA GLY A 58 -2.59 -17.78 6.51
C GLY A 58 -3.67 -16.74 6.47
N THR A 59 -4.56 -16.82 7.44
CA THR A 59 -5.63 -15.86 7.73
C THR A 59 -5.39 -15.22 9.09
N VAL A 60 -6.18 -14.21 9.47
CA VAL A 60 -6.07 -13.60 10.81
C VAL A 60 -6.39 -14.57 11.96
N TRP A 61 -7.04 -15.70 11.68
CA TRP A 61 -7.39 -16.73 12.67
C TRP A 61 -6.72 -18.10 12.44
N ASN A 62 -6.04 -18.32 11.32
CA ASN A 62 -5.37 -19.58 11.01
C ASN A 62 -4.07 -19.36 10.21
N SER A 63 -2.95 -19.36 10.89
CA SER A 63 -1.62 -19.15 10.28
C SER A 63 -1.13 -20.32 9.41
N SER A 64 -1.80 -21.48 9.45
CA SER A 64 -1.44 -22.67 8.66
C SER A 64 -2.32 -22.83 7.42
N ALA A 65 -3.13 -21.84 7.09
CA ALA A 65 -4.07 -21.93 5.96
C ALA A 65 -3.41 -21.74 4.59
N SER A 66 -2.18 -21.23 4.55
CA SER A 66 -1.34 -21.08 3.35
C SER A 66 0.14 -21.20 3.69
N SER A 67 1.00 -21.26 2.67
CA SER A 67 2.45 -21.13 2.75
C SER A 67 2.88 -19.88 2.00
N ILE A 68 3.93 -19.19 2.46
CA ILE A 68 4.50 -18.02 1.77
C ILE A 68 6.02 -18.16 1.63
N ALA A 69 6.55 -17.69 0.50
CA ALA A 69 8.00 -17.62 0.24
C ALA A 69 8.28 -16.44 -0.70
N VAL A 70 9.47 -15.88 -0.63
CA VAL A 70 9.94 -14.95 -1.67
C VAL A 70 10.43 -15.75 -2.86
N THR A 71 10.05 -15.34 -4.06
CA THR A 71 10.53 -15.89 -5.34
C THR A 71 11.25 -14.82 -6.13
N ALA A 72 12.28 -15.20 -6.87
CA ALA A 72 12.99 -14.37 -7.84
C ALA A 72 12.73 -14.82 -9.30
N ASP A 73 11.98 -15.90 -9.50
CA ASP A 73 11.75 -16.47 -10.84
C ASP A 73 10.69 -15.70 -11.64
N ASP A 74 9.76 -15.06 -10.95
CA ASP A 74 8.65 -14.32 -11.55
C ASP A 74 8.33 -13.11 -10.66
N VAL A 75 8.81 -11.94 -11.04
CA VAL A 75 8.68 -10.68 -10.31
C VAL A 75 8.01 -9.63 -11.20
N HIS A 76 7.25 -8.71 -10.62
CA HIS A 76 6.72 -7.57 -11.34
C HIS A 76 7.73 -6.41 -11.32
N GLY A 77 8.33 -6.12 -10.17
CA GLY A 77 9.36 -5.13 -9.97
C GLY A 77 10.54 -5.66 -9.16
N GLY A 78 11.66 -4.96 -9.12
CA GLY A 78 12.80 -5.32 -8.26
C GLY A 78 13.40 -6.70 -8.54
N SER A 79 13.64 -7.47 -7.46
CA SER A 79 14.30 -8.78 -7.48
C SER A 79 13.55 -9.88 -6.71
N GLY A 80 12.51 -9.53 -5.96
CA GLY A 80 11.70 -10.43 -5.16
C GLY A 80 10.21 -10.20 -5.35
N ALA A 81 9.41 -11.24 -5.25
CA ALA A 81 7.94 -11.21 -5.16
C ALA A 81 7.45 -12.24 -4.16
N LEU A 82 6.29 -12.05 -3.55
CA LEU A 82 5.71 -12.98 -2.60
C LEU A 82 4.90 -14.06 -3.30
N SER A 83 5.33 -15.31 -3.21
CA SER A 83 4.57 -16.49 -3.62
C SER A 83 3.69 -16.96 -2.46
N VAL A 84 2.41 -17.22 -2.74
CA VAL A 84 1.41 -17.74 -1.79
C VAL A 84 0.86 -19.04 -2.34
N THR A 85 1.12 -20.14 -1.63
CA THR A 85 0.83 -21.51 -2.05
C THR A 85 0.13 -22.34 -0.97
N ASP A 86 -0.20 -23.58 -1.26
CA ASP A 86 -0.80 -24.53 -0.32
C ASP A 86 -2.05 -23.99 0.38
N ARG A 87 -2.85 -23.24 -0.34
CA ARG A 87 -4.00 -22.51 0.20
C ARG A 87 -5.17 -23.44 0.46
N THR A 88 -5.66 -23.46 1.68
CA THR A 88 -6.78 -24.33 2.12
C THR A 88 -8.15 -23.68 1.93
N SER A 89 -8.20 -22.37 1.69
CA SER A 89 -9.43 -21.60 1.45
C SER A 89 -9.13 -20.32 0.66
N SER A 90 -10.17 -19.68 0.12
CA SER A 90 -10.04 -18.44 -0.65
C SER A 90 -9.51 -17.26 0.17
N ASP A 91 -9.80 -17.23 1.46
CA ASP A 91 -9.34 -16.22 2.41
C ASP A 91 -7.94 -16.51 3.01
N ALA A 92 -7.36 -17.66 2.67
CA ALA A 92 -5.99 -17.99 3.05
C ALA A 92 -5.00 -17.29 2.11
N GLY A 93 -4.19 -16.42 2.65
CA GLY A 93 -3.27 -15.61 1.84
C GLY A 93 -2.02 -15.21 2.59
N ALA A 94 -1.65 -13.96 2.49
CA ALA A 94 -0.56 -13.34 3.22
C ALA A 94 -1.09 -12.20 4.08
N ILE A 95 -0.54 -12.06 5.28
CA ILE A 95 -0.96 -11.07 6.26
C ILE A 95 0.21 -10.24 6.78
N GLN A 96 -0.05 -8.96 7.07
CA GLN A 96 0.88 -8.08 7.76
C GLN A 96 0.15 -7.29 8.86
N SER A 97 0.76 -7.16 10.03
CA SER A 97 0.20 -6.34 11.12
C SER A 97 0.18 -4.87 10.75
N LEU A 98 -0.96 -4.22 10.98
CA LEU A 98 -1.15 -2.77 10.89
C LEU A 98 -1.38 -2.15 12.27
N ASP A 99 -0.99 -2.84 13.34
CA ASP A 99 -1.21 -2.37 14.72
C ASP A 99 -0.58 -0.99 14.94
N GLY A 100 -1.39 -0.06 15.43
CA GLY A 100 -1.00 1.34 15.63
C GLY A 100 -0.81 2.17 14.35
N LYS A 101 -1.12 1.62 13.15
CA LYS A 101 -0.93 2.31 11.87
C LYS A 101 -2.24 2.75 11.21
N VAL A 102 -3.34 2.14 11.56
CA VAL A 102 -4.66 2.41 10.97
C VAL A 102 -5.70 2.71 12.03
N GLU A 103 -6.68 3.53 11.66
CA GLU A 103 -7.75 3.98 12.55
C GLU A 103 -9.11 3.76 11.90
N LYS A 104 -10.10 3.39 12.72
CA LYS A 104 -11.50 3.26 12.30
C LYS A 104 -12.05 4.63 11.85
N GLY A 105 -12.79 4.64 10.75
CA GLY A 105 -13.36 5.85 10.17
C GLY A 105 -12.45 6.56 9.17
N GLN A 106 -11.17 6.18 9.08
CA GLN A 106 -10.24 6.72 8.10
C GLN A 106 -10.32 5.97 6.77
N THR A 107 -9.90 6.64 5.70
CA THR A 107 -9.94 6.13 4.33
C THR A 107 -8.51 5.85 3.86
N TYR A 108 -8.32 4.68 3.26
CA TYR A 108 -7.03 4.19 2.80
C TYR A 108 -7.10 3.84 1.33
N THR A 109 -6.00 4.03 0.61
CA THR A 109 -5.84 3.59 -0.77
C THR A 109 -4.86 2.43 -0.81
N GLY A 110 -5.28 1.31 -1.40
CA GLY A 110 -4.47 0.12 -1.57
C GLY A 110 -4.20 -0.18 -3.03
N SER A 111 -3.02 -0.71 -3.34
CA SER A 111 -2.69 -1.25 -4.65
C SER A 111 -1.73 -2.42 -4.54
N MET A 112 -1.81 -3.35 -5.48
CA MET A 112 -0.87 -4.46 -5.63
C MET A 112 -0.82 -4.93 -7.08
N TRP A 113 0.27 -5.59 -7.46
CA TRP A 113 0.30 -6.43 -8.64
C TRP A 113 0.15 -7.88 -8.22
N VAL A 114 -0.72 -8.62 -8.92
CA VAL A 114 -0.98 -10.03 -8.65
C VAL A 114 -0.95 -10.83 -9.95
N LYS A 115 -0.36 -12.04 -9.87
CA LYS A 115 -0.34 -13.03 -10.94
C LYS A 115 -0.74 -14.38 -10.35
N ALA A 116 -1.86 -14.92 -10.81
CA ALA A 116 -2.45 -16.12 -10.27
C ALA A 116 -2.32 -17.32 -11.21
N THR A 117 -2.43 -18.53 -10.69
CA THR A 117 -2.44 -19.77 -11.48
C THR A 117 -3.77 -20.00 -12.19
N GLU A 118 -4.84 -19.34 -11.73
CA GLU A 118 -6.19 -19.38 -12.32
C GLU A 118 -6.82 -17.99 -12.34
N ASP A 119 -7.82 -17.77 -13.20
CA ASP A 119 -8.63 -16.56 -13.17
C ASP A 119 -9.30 -16.41 -11.81
N GLY A 120 -9.23 -15.22 -11.21
CA GLY A 120 -9.80 -15.02 -9.88
C GLY A 120 -10.03 -13.56 -9.51
N GLU A 121 -10.89 -13.35 -8.51
CA GLU A 121 -11.10 -12.05 -7.88
C GLU A 121 -10.26 -11.97 -6.61
N PHE A 122 -9.46 -10.91 -6.49
CA PHE A 122 -8.50 -10.68 -5.39
C PHE A 122 -8.85 -9.43 -4.62
N ASN A 123 -8.54 -9.45 -3.34
CA ASN A 123 -8.80 -8.36 -2.42
C ASN A 123 -7.53 -7.92 -1.68
N ILE A 124 -7.47 -6.63 -1.42
CA ILE A 124 -6.69 -6.02 -0.34
C ILE A 124 -7.70 -5.71 0.76
N THR A 125 -7.59 -6.40 1.89
CA THR A 125 -8.55 -6.32 2.99
C THR A 125 -7.84 -5.91 4.28
N VAL A 126 -8.47 -5.10 5.11
CA VAL A 126 -8.00 -4.83 6.47
C VAL A 126 -8.97 -5.47 7.45
N CYS A 127 -8.48 -6.44 8.21
CA CYS A 127 -9.27 -7.19 9.17
C CYS A 127 -8.87 -6.86 10.61
N SER A 128 -9.84 -6.82 11.52
CA SER A 128 -9.58 -6.88 12.96
C SER A 128 -8.88 -8.21 13.31
N GLY A 129 -7.96 -8.19 14.25
CA GLY A 129 -7.14 -9.36 14.62
C GLY A 129 -7.92 -10.56 15.17
N ASN A 130 -9.18 -10.35 15.58
CA ASN A 130 -10.10 -11.43 15.96
C ASN A 130 -11.00 -11.88 14.81
N GLY A 131 -10.84 -11.32 13.60
CA GLY A 131 -11.67 -11.61 12.44
C GLY A 131 -13.12 -11.12 12.53
N SER A 132 -13.49 -10.34 13.55
CA SER A 132 -14.86 -9.89 13.78
C SER A 132 -15.32 -8.80 12.79
N GLY A 133 -14.43 -8.22 12.03
CA GLY A 133 -14.72 -7.22 11.00
C GLY A 133 -13.58 -7.13 10.02
N CYS A 134 -13.90 -7.15 8.74
CA CYS A 134 -12.98 -6.95 7.63
C CYS A 134 -13.58 -5.93 6.69
N ASP A 135 -12.77 -4.95 6.28
CA ASP A 135 -13.13 -3.95 5.29
C ASP A 135 -12.26 -4.12 4.04
N GLN A 136 -12.90 -4.20 2.88
CA GLN A 136 -12.21 -4.25 1.61
C GLN A 136 -11.70 -2.86 1.24
N ILE A 137 -10.40 -2.76 0.98
CA ILE A 137 -9.77 -1.53 0.47
C ILE A 137 -9.75 -1.53 -1.04
N ALA A 138 -9.38 -2.66 -1.64
CA ALA A 138 -9.37 -2.83 -3.09
C ALA A 138 -9.85 -4.22 -3.47
N THR A 139 -10.48 -4.33 -4.62
CA THR A 139 -10.90 -5.60 -5.23
C THR A 139 -10.76 -5.51 -6.74
N GLY A 140 -10.42 -6.63 -7.38
CA GLY A 140 -10.31 -6.72 -8.83
C GLY A 140 -10.08 -8.13 -9.31
N THR A 141 -10.26 -8.34 -10.62
CA THR A 141 -10.10 -9.65 -11.26
C THR A 141 -8.75 -9.75 -11.95
N ALA A 142 -8.00 -10.79 -11.67
CA ALA A 142 -6.77 -11.14 -12.37
C ALA A 142 -7.00 -12.33 -13.30
N LYS A 143 -6.28 -12.36 -14.43
CA LYS A 143 -6.23 -13.45 -15.38
C LYS A 143 -5.07 -14.40 -15.05
N ALA A 144 -5.32 -15.69 -15.27
CA ALA A 144 -4.30 -16.73 -15.08
C ALA A 144 -3.02 -16.42 -15.84
N GLY A 145 -1.89 -16.44 -15.16
CA GLY A 145 -0.56 -16.24 -15.74
C GLY A 145 -0.21 -14.81 -16.15
N GLU A 146 -1.07 -13.82 -15.90
CA GLU A 146 -0.84 -12.41 -16.25
C GLU A 146 -0.67 -11.54 -15.00
N TRP A 147 0.34 -10.66 -14.98
CA TRP A 147 0.44 -9.63 -13.96
C TRP A 147 -0.70 -8.61 -14.14
N THR A 148 -1.51 -8.46 -13.10
CA THR A 148 -2.67 -7.57 -13.09
C THR A 148 -2.58 -6.63 -11.90
N GLN A 149 -2.71 -5.32 -12.14
CA GLN A 149 -2.79 -4.36 -11.05
C GLN A 149 -4.21 -4.32 -10.47
N ILE A 150 -4.30 -4.44 -9.15
CA ILE A 150 -5.53 -4.26 -8.39
C ILE A 150 -5.33 -3.05 -7.50
N SER A 151 -6.26 -2.10 -7.55
CA SER A 151 -6.19 -0.89 -6.73
C SER A 151 -7.59 -0.41 -6.35
N GLY A 152 -7.67 0.32 -5.25
CA GLY A 152 -8.93 0.86 -4.77
C GLY A 152 -8.75 1.72 -3.52
N THR A 153 -9.88 2.27 -3.05
CA THR A 153 -9.94 3.09 -1.85
C THR A 153 -11.10 2.62 -0.99
N GLY A 154 -10.84 2.40 0.29
CA GLY A 154 -11.82 1.93 1.25
C GLY A 154 -11.74 2.66 2.58
N THR A 155 -12.88 2.81 3.26
CA THR A 155 -12.96 3.38 4.60
C THR A 155 -13.11 2.27 5.62
N LEU A 156 -12.29 2.29 6.68
CA LEU A 156 -12.39 1.33 7.77
C LEU A 156 -13.60 1.67 8.64
N GLY A 157 -14.72 0.98 8.38
CA GLY A 157 -15.99 1.26 9.04
C GLY A 157 -16.57 0.09 9.86
N GLY A 158 -15.97 -1.08 9.73
CA GLY A 158 -16.49 -2.38 10.16
C GLY A 158 -17.13 -2.43 11.55
N SER A 159 -18.05 -3.37 11.71
CA SER A 159 -18.67 -3.66 12.99
C SER A 159 -17.68 -4.39 13.90
N GLY A 160 -17.54 -3.93 15.13
CA GLY A 160 -16.72 -4.58 16.15
C GLY A 160 -15.56 -3.74 16.64
N ASP A 161 -14.83 -4.28 17.61
CA ASP A 161 -13.61 -3.68 18.14
C ASP A 161 -12.49 -3.88 17.11
N PHE A 162 -12.01 -2.78 16.56
CA PHE A 162 -10.93 -2.78 15.56
C PHE A 162 -9.59 -2.89 16.29
N THR A 163 -9.33 -4.08 16.86
CA THR A 163 -8.13 -4.36 17.65
C THR A 163 -7.13 -5.19 16.83
N SER A 164 -5.84 -4.87 16.97
CA SER A 164 -4.74 -5.57 16.30
C SER A 164 -5.00 -5.78 14.79
N PRO A 165 -5.28 -4.69 14.02
CA PRO A 165 -5.64 -4.80 12.63
C PRO A 165 -4.51 -5.41 11.79
N SER A 166 -4.91 -6.16 10.78
CA SER A 166 -3.99 -6.77 9.82
C SER A 166 -4.43 -6.50 8.40
N LEU A 167 -3.47 -6.19 7.54
CA LEU A 167 -3.62 -6.24 6.09
C LEU A 167 -3.65 -7.70 5.67
N VAL A 168 -4.59 -8.05 4.77
CA VAL A 168 -4.75 -9.38 4.22
C VAL A 168 -4.81 -9.30 2.71
N ILE A 169 -3.99 -10.12 2.05
CA ILE A 169 -4.02 -10.33 0.60
C ILE A 169 -4.61 -11.71 0.35
N GLU A 170 -5.72 -11.76 -0.35
CA GLU A 170 -6.55 -12.97 -0.46
C GLU A 170 -7.37 -12.97 -1.76
N ASN A 171 -7.94 -14.13 -2.14
CA ASN A 171 -9.05 -14.14 -3.08
C ASN A 171 -10.34 -13.73 -2.37
N LYS A 172 -11.28 -13.23 -3.14
CA LYS A 172 -12.62 -12.99 -2.64
C LYS A 172 -13.22 -14.26 -2.04
N TYR A 173 -13.82 -14.12 -0.85
CA TYR A 173 -14.39 -15.23 -0.11
C TYR A 173 -15.35 -16.09 -0.97
N GLY A 174 -15.16 -17.42 -0.91
CA GLY A 174 -15.98 -18.39 -1.62
C GLY A 174 -15.69 -18.50 -3.13
N THR A 175 -14.61 -17.90 -3.64
CA THR A 175 -14.21 -18.02 -5.06
C THR A 175 -13.16 -19.10 -5.27
N SER A 176 -11.89 -18.77 -5.42
CA SER A 176 -10.79 -19.70 -5.70
C SER A 176 -9.81 -19.75 -4.53
N ASN A 177 -9.15 -20.88 -4.35
CA ASN A 177 -7.95 -21.01 -3.51
C ASN A 177 -6.70 -21.32 -4.35
N ALA A 178 -6.69 -20.93 -5.62
CA ALA A 178 -5.55 -21.05 -6.50
C ALA A 178 -4.34 -20.28 -5.97
N ASP A 179 -3.15 -20.79 -6.20
CA ASP A 179 -1.89 -20.16 -5.83
C ASP A 179 -1.69 -18.87 -6.60
N PHE A 180 -0.99 -17.92 -6.01
CA PHE A 180 -0.68 -16.63 -6.65
C PHE A 180 0.66 -16.05 -6.20
N ILE A 181 1.14 -15.10 -6.97
CA ILE A 181 2.29 -14.25 -6.64
C ILE A 181 1.77 -12.82 -6.52
N VAL A 182 2.29 -12.07 -5.54
CA VAL A 182 1.99 -10.65 -5.36
C VAL A 182 3.26 -9.83 -5.25
N ASP A 183 3.23 -8.60 -5.78
CA ASP A 183 4.36 -7.68 -5.78
C ASP A 183 3.90 -6.22 -5.75
N ASP A 184 4.82 -5.30 -5.47
CA ASP A 184 4.59 -3.84 -5.44
C ASP A 184 3.32 -3.46 -4.65
N LEU A 185 3.13 -4.07 -3.49
CA LEU A 185 1.99 -3.81 -2.60
C LEU A 185 2.19 -2.50 -1.84
N SER A 186 1.16 -1.68 -1.83
CA SER A 186 1.09 -0.41 -1.11
C SER A 186 -0.25 -0.27 -0.40
N LEU A 187 -0.23 0.35 0.77
CA LEU A 187 -1.39 0.85 1.49
C LEU A 187 -1.04 2.22 2.06
N ILE A 188 -1.66 3.26 1.54
CA ILE A 188 -1.40 4.65 1.94
C ILE A 188 -2.60 5.30 2.60
N HIS A 189 -2.29 6.26 3.48
CA HIS A 189 -3.25 7.15 4.14
C HIS A 189 -2.99 8.60 3.76
#